data_d4eae3f7d194b9dc8b7cb9a4db10a115
#
_entry.id   d4eae3f7d194b9dc8b7cb9a4db10a115
#
_cell.length_a   1.000
_cell.length_b   1.000
_cell.length_c   1.000
_cell.angle_alpha   90.00
_cell.angle_beta   90.00
_cell.angle_gamma   90.00
#
_symmetry.space_group_name_H-M   'P 1'
#
loop_
_entity.id
_entity.type
_entity.pdbx_description
1 polymer ?
#
loop_
_entity_poly.entity_id
_entity_poly.type
_entity_poly.pdbx_seq_one_letter_code
_entity_poly.pdbx_strand_id
1 'polypeptide(L)'
;MQITVIGAGYVGLSNAVLLAQKNQVKLIDIDTNKILLLNQNKSPIKDSLIQKYLSTKKLSLAYDSELCGDLSSTDVIIIAT
;
A
#
# COMPACT_ATOMS: atom_id res chain seq x y z
N MET A 1 6.35 6.45 -11.98
CA MET A 1 6.98 5.16 -11.69
C MET A 1 5.94 4.20 -11.12
N GLN A 2 5.99 2.95 -11.51
CA GLN A 2 5.10 1.90 -11.01
C GLN A 2 5.83 1.12 -9.92
N ILE A 3 5.31 1.15 -8.70
CA ILE A 3 5.94 0.53 -7.54
C ILE A 3 4.99 -0.49 -6.92
N THR A 4 5.50 -1.68 -6.64
CA THR A 4 4.75 -2.71 -5.92
C THR A 4 5.39 -2.92 -4.54
N VAL A 5 4.61 -2.80 -3.49
CA VAL A 5 5.04 -3.04 -2.11
C VAL A 5 4.36 -4.30 -1.60
N ILE A 6 5.14 -5.24 -1.10
CA ILE A 6 4.64 -6.51 -0.58
C ILE A 6 4.80 -6.49 0.95
N GLY A 7 3.69 -6.56 1.65
CA GLY A 7 3.63 -6.51 3.10
C GLY A 7 3.07 -5.21 3.60
N ALA A 8 1.91 -5.26 4.27
CA ALA A 8 1.19 -4.09 4.77
C ALA A 8 1.39 -3.90 6.28
N GLY A 9 2.55 -4.25 6.79
CA GLY A 9 2.95 -3.90 8.15
C GLY A 9 3.36 -2.42 8.21
N TYR A 10 3.97 -2.01 9.32
CA TYR A 10 4.33 -0.61 9.53
C TYR A 10 5.26 -0.08 8.42
N VAL A 11 6.33 -0.83 8.12
CA VAL A 11 7.33 -0.39 7.14
C VAL A 11 6.73 -0.34 5.74
N GLY A 12 6.04 -1.41 5.32
CA GLY A 12 5.47 -1.48 3.98
C GLY A 12 4.41 -0.43 3.76
N LEU A 13 3.51 -0.26 4.73
CA LEU A 13 2.43 0.71 4.61
C LEU A 13 2.97 2.15 4.64
N SER A 14 3.95 2.44 5.50
CA SER A 14 4.57 3.76 5.55
C SER A 14 5.24 4.11 4.22
N ASN A 15 5.99 3.18 3.65
CA ASN A 15 6.63 3.39 2.35
C ASN A 15 5.60 3.55 1.24
N ALA A 16 4.55 2.73 1.25
CA ALA A 16 3.51 2.81 0.23
C ALA A 16 2.82 4.17 0.23
N VAL A 17 2.44 4.65 1.41
CA VAL A 17 1.77 5.97 1.55
C VAL A 17 2.70 7.09 1.09
N LEU A 18 3.96 7.04 1.49
CA LEU A 18 4.92 8.07 1.11
C LEU A 18 5.15 8.11 -0.40
N LEU A 19 5.36 6.95 -1.00
CA LEU A 19 5.66 6.85 -2.43
C LEU A 19 4.43 7.13 -3.30
N ALA A 20 3.24 6.82 -2.82
CA ALA A 20 2.01 6.99 -3.59
C ALA A 20 1.63 8.46 -3.80
N GLN A 21 2.30 9.38 -3.12
CA GLN A 21 2.08 10.81 -3.32
C GLN A 21 2.60 11.28 -4.69
N LYS A 22 3.60 10.58 -5.24
CA LYS A 22 4.21 10.96 -6.52
C LYS A 22 4.37 9.80 -7.50
N ASN A 23 3.96 8.60 -7.12
CA ASN A 23 4.10 7.40 -7.94
C ASN A 23 2.82 6.60 -7.88
N GLN A 24 2.64 5.69 -8.83
CA GLN A 24 1.57 4.70 -8.77
C GLN A 24 2.07 3.51 -7.94
N VAL A 25 1.39 3.22 -6.83
CA VAL A 25 1.82 2.19 -5.90
C VAL A 25 0.72 1.14 -5.75
N LYS A 26 1.11 -0.13 -5.77
CA LYS A 26 0.25 -1.25 -5.44
C LYS A 26 0.78 -1.92 -4.18
N LEU A 27 -0.05 -2.00 -3.16
CA LEU A 27 0.28 -2.62 -1.89
C LEU A 27 -0.41 -3.98 -1.80
N ILE A 28 0.37 -5.02 -1.53
CA ILE A 28 -0.11 -6.40 -1.50
C ILE A 28 0.15 -6.99 -0.11
N ASP A 29 -0.85 -7.65 0.45
CA ASP A 29 -0.71 -8.41 1.70
C ASP A 29 -1.69 -9.57 1.69
N ILE A 30 -1.23 -10.74 2.15
CA ILE A 30 -2.08 -11.92 2.22
C ILE A 30 -3.17 -11.80 3.30
N ASP A 31 -3.03 -10.88 4.22
CA ASP A 31 -4.04 -10.62 5.24
C ASP A 31 -5.20 -9.82 4.63
N THR A 32 -6.27 -10.52 4.30
CA THR A 32 -7.42 -9.92 3.65
C THR A 32 -8.11 -8.87 4.52
N ASN A 33 -8.02 -8.98 5.84
CA ASN A 33 -8.61 -7.99 6.75
C ASN A 33 -7.89 -6.66 6.66
N LYS A 34 -6.55 -6.67 6.54
CA LYS A 34 -5.78 -5.45 6.33
C LYS A 34 -6.18 -4.77 5.02
N ILE A 35 -6.28 -5.56 3.95
CA ILE A 35 -6.64 -5.02 2.64
C ILE A 35 -8.05 -4.45 2.65
N LEU A 36 -8.97 -5.11 3.33
CA LEU A 36 -10.35 -4.61 3.47
C LEU A 36 -10.37 -3.24 4.15
N LEU A 37 -9.63 -3.09 5.24
CA LEU A 37 -9.54 -1.81 5.95
C LEU A 37 -8.94 -0.72 5.07
N LEU A 38 -7.87 -1.04 4.35
CA LEU A 38 -7.21 -0.08 3.47
C LEU A 38 -8.14 0.38 2.35
N ASN A 39 -8.94 -0.51 1.78
CA ASN A 39 -9.92 -0.15 0.77
C ASN A 39 -11.02 0.77 1.31
N GLN A 40 -11.18 0.84 2.63
CA GLN A 40 -12.08 1.77 3.30
C GLN A 40 -11.35 3.02 3.79
N ASN A 41 -10.10 3.22 3.38
CA ASN A 41 -9.22 4.31 3.83
C ASN A 41 -8.99 4.29 5.35
N LYS A 42 -8.94 3.09 5.91
CA LYS A 42 -8.65 2.89 7.33
C LYS A 42 -7.31 2.19 7.49
N SER A 43 -6.49 2.69 8.41
CA SER A 43 -5.20 2.08 8.69
C SER A 43 -5.37 0.80 9.50
N PRO A 44 -4.75 -0.32 9.07
CA PRO A 44 -4.77 -1.55 9.85
C PRO A 44 -3.79 -1.53 11.03
N ILE A 45 -3.00 -0.47 11.13
CA ILE A 45 -2.07 -0.29 12.25
C ILE A 45 -2.40 1.01 12.97
N LYS A 46 -2.06 1.07 14.25
CA LYS A 46 -2.31 2.27 15.05
C LYS A 46 -1.22 3.29 14.81
N ASP A 47 -1.43 4.12 13.79
CA ASP A 47 -0.53 5.22 13.48
C ASP A 47 -1.40 6.37 12.96
N SER A 48 -1.45 7.45 13.74
CA SER A 48 -2.32 8.59 13.42
C SER A 48 -1.88 9.31 12.16
N LEU A 49 -0.58 9.33 11.86
CA LEU A 49 -0.07 9.99 10.67
C LEU A 49 -0.45 9.21 9.41
N ILE A 50 -0.31 7.89 9.45
CA ILE A 50 -0.73 7.04 8.32
C ILE A 50 -2.23 7.17 8.11
N GLN A 51 -3.02 7.11 9.18
CA GLN A 51 -4.47 7.26 9.08
C GLN A 51 -4.83 8.62 8.49
N LYS A 52 -4.14 9.67 8.89
CA LYS A 52 -4.36 11.01 8.36
C LYS A 52 -4.07 11.05 6.85
N TYR A 53 -2.97 10.47 6.39
CA TYR A 53 -2.63 10.45 4.98
C TYR A 53 -3.64 9.64 4.17
N LEU A 54 -4.08 8.49 4.67
CA LEU A 54 -5.09 7.68 3.99
C LEU A 54 -6.43 8.41 3.83
N SER A 55 -6.78 9.24 4.81
CA SER A 55 -8.06 9.93 4.85
C SER A 55 -8.05 11.28 4.10
N THR A 56 -6.91 11.95 4.04
CA THR A 56 -6.85 13.34 3.57
C THR A 56 -5.99 13.54 2.32
N LYS A 57 -5.03 12.67 2.06
CA LYS A 57 -4.16 12.81 0.89
C LYS A 57 -4.74 12.07 -0.31
N LYS A 58 -4.52 12.65 -1.48
CA LYS A 58 -4.89 12.02 -2.74
C LYS A 58 -3.73 11.11 -3.16
N LEU A 59 -3.91 9.82 -2.95
CA LEU A 59 -2.86 8.83 -3.18
C LEU A 59 -3.19 7.96 -4.40
N SER A 60 -2.18 7.73 -5.25
CA SER A 60 -2.28 6.73 -6.32
C SER A 60 -1.90 5.37 -5.76
N LEU A 61 -2.76 4.82 -4.91
CA LEU A 61 -2.49 3.62 -4.14
C LEU A 61 -3.62 2.61 -4.32
N ALA A 62 -3.26 1.43 -4.83
CA ALA A 62 -4.17 0.31 -4.96
C ALA A 62 -3.79 -0.79 -3.98
N TYR A 63 -4.76 -1.59 -3.58
CA TYR A 63 -4.56 -2.65 -2.58
C TYR A 63 -5.03 -3.98 -3.14
N ASP A 64 -4.30 -5.06 -2.86
CA ASP A 64 -4.68 -6.40 -3.26
C ASP A 64 -4.21 -7.41 -2.22
N SER A 65 -4.96 -8.49 -2.06
CA SER A 65 -4.60 -9.57 -1.14
C SER A 65 -3.79 -10.67 -1.81
N GLU A 66 -3.67 -10.64 -3.12
CA GLU A 66 -2.94 -11.66 -3.88
C GLU A 66 -1.97 -11.00 -4.84
N LEU A 67 -0.81 -11.64 -5.02
CA LEU A 67 0.12 -11.26 -6.04
C LEU A 67 -0.37 -11.84 -7.36
N CYS A 68 -1.37 -11.21 -7.94
CA CYS A 68 -1.93 -11.64 -9.21
C CYS A 68 -1.60 -10.63 -10.30
N GLY A 69 -1.47 -11.13 -11.51
CA GLY A 69 -1.16 -10.31 -12.65
C GLY A 69 0.31 -10.26 -12.95
N ASP A 70 0.63 -9.45 -13.92
CA ASP A 70 1.95 -9.36 -14.51
C ASP A 70 2.78 -8.27 -13.82
N LEU A 71 3.89 -8.68 -13.20
CA LEU A 71 4.83 -7.74 -12.58
C LEU A 71 5.72 -7.03 -13.59
N SER A 72 5.60 -7.35 -14.87
CA SER A 72 6.45 -6.72 -15.90
C SER A 72 6.21 -5.21 -16.02
N SER A 73 5.04 -4.72 -15.58
CA SER A 73 4.74 -3.29 -15.58
C SER A 73 5.27 -2.56 -14.34
N THR A 74 5.80 -3.29 -13.37
CA THR A 74 6.35 -2.72 -12.16
C THR A 74 7.81 -2.34 -12.35
N ASP A 75 8.16 -1.10 -12.01
CA ASP A 75 9.55 -0.63 -12.08
C ASP A 75 10.36 -1.03 -10.85
N VAL A 76 9.73 -1.03 -9.68
CA VAL A 76 10.39 -1.35 -8.40
C VAL A 76 9.48 -2.23 -7.56
N ILE A 77 10.07 -3.25 -6.93
CA ILE A 77 9.37 -4.11 -5.97
C ILE A 77 10.04 -3.95 -4.61
N ILE A 78 9.24 -3.59 -3.61
CA ILE A 78 9.70 -3.45 -2.23
C ILE A 78 9.07 -4.56 -1.40
N ILE A 79 9.90 -5.37 -0.78
CA ILE A 79 9.43 -6.45 0.10
C ILE A 79 9.66 -6.00 1.54
N ALA A 80 8.55 -5.83 2.27
CA ALA A 80 8.56 -5.31 3.64
C ALA A 80 7.84 -6.27 4.56
N THR A 81 8.48 -7.36 4.86
CA THR A 81 7.92 -8.41 5.74
C THR A 81 8.38 -8.27 7.18
#